data_8f2d9c0187c85e2b160665c6a666dae8
#
_entry.id   8f2d9c0187c85e2b160665c6a666dae8
#
_cell.length_a   1.000
_cell.length_b   1.000
_cell.length_c   1.000
_cell.angle_alpha   90.00
_cell.angle_beta   90.00
_cell.angle_gamma   90.00
#
_symmetry.space_group_name_H-M   'P 1'
#
loop_
_entity.id
_entity.type
_entity.pdbx_description
1 polymer ?
#
loop_
_entity_poly.entity_id
_entity_poly.type
_entity_poly.pdbx_seq_one_letter_code
_entity_poly.pdbx_strand_id
1 'polypeptide(L)'
;VPRQRFTEDALRILRLYRFAARFGFAIDPPTAQAAQELCAHLDCVSVERIEEELAKLLSAPAPAAYLNEKILSVVLPELSPEALAAAKPVVDACPAGAENLPVRLAALLLSLGEDGIRRTLKRLRCSNALIEEAAVLVREARGCDGSFLFGHDSGHSIARPIAFGNRVPPQR
;
A
#
# COMPACT_ATOMS: atom_id res chain seq x y z
N VAL A 1 12.73 11.04 23.75
CA VAL A 1 11.90 12.03 23.03
C VAL A 1 11.78 11.60 21.58
N PRO A 2 10.55 11.51 20.97
CA PRO A 2 10.35 10.99 19.61
C PRO A 2 11.18 11.74 18.57
N ARG A 3 11.26 13.08 18.61
CA ARG A 3 12.02 13.90 17.66
C ARG A 3 13.49 13.48 17.57
N GLN A 4 14.18 13.31 18.68
CA GLN A 4 15.58 12.89 18.69
C GLN A 4 15.76 11.54 17.99
N ARG A 5 14.86 10.57 18.27
CA ARG A 5 14.91 9.23 17.67
C ARG A 5 14.70 9.26 16.16
N PHE A 6 13.83 10.12 15.64
CA PHE A 6 13.61 10.30 14.21
C PHE A 6 14.77 11.00 13.51
N THR A 7 15.45 11.92 14.21
CA THR A 7 16.67 12.57 13.69
C THR A 7 17.85 11.60 13.61
N GLU A 8 17.98 10.67 14.58
CA GLU A 8 19.02 9.63 14.57
C GLU A 8 18.84 8.62 13.41
N ASP A 9 17.60 8.20 13.13
CA ASP A 9 17.26 7.29 12.03
C ASP A 9 15.82 7.58 11.56
N ALA A 10 15.72 8.28 10.44
CA ALA A 10 14.43 8.68 9.87
C ALA A 10 13.54 7.50 9.48
N LEU A 11 14.11 6.31 9.18
CA LEU A 11 13.33 5.11 8.91
C LEU A 11 12.39 4.73 10.07
N ARG A 12 12.72 5.16 11.29
CA ARG A 12 11.83 4.96 12.45
C ARG A 12 10.46 5.60 12.27
N ILE A 13 10.33 6.61 11.39
CA ILE A 13 9.05 7.19 11.02
C ILE A 13 8.17 6.14 10.31
N LEU A 14 8.69 5.49 9.28
CA LEU A 14 7.94 4.42 8.59
C LEU A 14 7.67 3.22 9.51
N ARG A 15 8.65 2.86 10.35
CA ARG A 15 8.48 1.80 11.36
C ARG A 15 7.36 2.09 12.34
N LEU A 16 7.21 3.34 12.79
CA LEU A 16 6.11 3.76 13.65
C LEU A 16 4.75 3.41 13.03
N TYR A 17 4.53 3.85 11.78
CA TYR A 17 3.28 3.59 11.07
C TYR A 17 3.07 2.11 10.77
N ARG A 18 4.13 1.40 10.38
CA ARG A 18 4.09 -0.05 10.16
C ARG A 18 3.69 -0.82 11.42
N PHE A 19 4.30 -0.53 12.57
CA PHE A 19 3.97 -1.22 13.82
C PHE A 19 2.55 -0.86 14.27
N ALA A 20 2.15 0.40 14.16
CA ALA A 20 0.80 0.82 14.47
C ALA A 20 -0.23 0.08 13.61
N ALA A 21 0.02 -0.05 12.30
CA ALA A 21 -0.84 -0.79 11.38
C ALA A 21 -0.89 -2.28 11.70
N ARG A 22 0.27 -2.88 12.02
CA ARG A 22 0.36 -4.32 12.32
C ARG A 22 -0.41 -4.72 13.58
N PHE A 23 -0.37 -3.87 14.61
CA PHE A 23 -0.96 -4.16 15.91
C PHE A 23 -2.27 -3.42 16.18
N GLY A 24 -2.73 -2.58 15.25
CA GLY A 24 -3.94 -1.77 15.42
C GLY A 24 -3.82 -0.69 16.51
N PHE A 25 -2.61 -0.18 16.76
CA PHE A 25 -2.38 0.82 17.82
C PHE A 25 -2.65 2.23 17.30
N ALA A 26 -3.27 3.05 18.15
CA ALA A 26 -3.30 4.49 17.91
C ALA A 26 -1.90 5.09 18.11
N ILE A 27 -1.50 5.97 17.20
CA ILE A 27 -0.26 6.73 17.35
C ILE A 27 -0.55 7.95 18.22
N ASP A 28 0.27 8.13 19.25
CA ASP A 28 0.22 9.30 20.13
C ASP A 28 0.35 10.60 19.31
N PRO A 29 -0.56 11.60 19.48
CA PRO A 29 -0.59 12.80 18.66
C PRO A 29 0.74 13.57 18.60
N PRO A 30 1.45 13.84 19.71
CA PRO A 30 2.77 14.47 19.69
C PRO A 30 3.80 13.68 18.88
N THR A 31 3.74 12.34 18.93
CA THR A 31 4.63 11.46 18.15
C THR A 31 4.29 11.50 16.67
N ALA A 32 3.00 11.48 16.31
CA ALA A 32 2.55 11.61 14.92
C ALA A 32 2.96 12.98 14.34
N GLN A 33 2.81 14.06 15.10
CA GLN A 33 3.23 15.39 14.70
C GLN A 33 4.74 15.45 14.44
N ALA A 34 5.56 14.94 15.36
CA ALA A 34 7.01 14.89 15.20
C ALA A 34 7.43 14.08 13.96
N ALA A 35 6.76 12.96 13.67
CA ALA A 35 6.98 12.16 12.48
C ALA A 35 6.70 12.94 11.19
N GLN A 36 5.59 13.69 11.15
CA GLN A 36 5.22 14.51 9.99
C GLN A 36 6.17 15.71 9.79
N GLU A 37 6.66 16.31 10.85
CA GLU A 37 7.59 17.44 10.78
C GLU A 37 8.99 17.01 10.29
N LEU A 38 9.39 15.78 10.59
CA LEU A 38 10.71 15.24 10.26
C LEU A 38 10.70 14.29 9.06
N CYS A 39 9.56 14.10 8.39
CA CYS A 39 9.44 13.12 7.29
C CYS A 39 10.37 13.44 6.10
N ALA A 40 10.76 14.71 5.87
CA ALA A 40 11.71 15.07 4.83
C ALA A 40 13.07 14.35 4.98
N HIS A 41 13.47 13.99 6.20
CA HIS A 41 14.70 13.22 6.41
C HIS A 41 14.65 11.79 5.83
N LEU A 42 13.48 11.31 5.42
CA LEU A 42 13.36 10.04 4.68
C LEU A 42 14.10 10.07 3.35
N ASP A 43 14.31 11.24 2.74
CA ASP A 43 15.10 11.38 1.51
C ASP A 43 16.56 10.93 1.69
N CYS A 44 17.07 10.92 2.92
CA CYS A 44 18.42 10.46 3.25
C CYS A 44 18.50 8.94 3.51
N VAL A 45 17.36 8.24 3.54
CA VAL A 45 17.30 6.79 3.80
C VAL A 45 17.42 6.04 2.47
N SER A 46 18.13 4.91 2.48
CA SER A 46 18.22 4.08 1.28
C SER A 46 16.85 3.57 0.84
N VAL A 47 16.64 3.56 -0.46
CA VAL A 47 15.37 3.23 -1.08
C VAL A 47 14.91 1.82 -0.75
N GLU A 48 15.85 0.89 -0.62
CA GLU A 48 15.58 -0.51 -0.27
C GLU A 48 15.00 -0.63 1.15
N ARG A 49 15.52 0.16 2.09
CA ARG A 49 14.98 0.19 3.46
C ARG A 49 13.58 0.80 3.50
N ILE A 50 13.33 1.81 2.67
CA ILE A 50 12.01 2.43 2.52
C ILE A 50 11.01 1.42 1.92
N GLU A 51 11.40 0.74 0.84
CA GLU A 51 10.59 -0.29 0.19
C GLU A 51 10.19 -1.38 1.17
N GLU A 52 11.15 -1.93 1.91
CA GLU A 52 10.91 -3.00 2.87
C GLU A 52 9.90 -2.60 3.97
N GLU A 53 9.98 -1.39 4.52
CA GLU A 53 9.04 -0.91 5.53
C GLU A 53 7.66 -0.60 4.94
N LEU A 54 7.60 -0.05 3.71
CA LEU A 54 6.37 0.21 2.98
C LEU A 54 5.64 -1.10 2.63
N ALA A 55 6.36 -2.11 2.15
CA ALA A 55 5.81 -3.42 1.86
C ALA A 55 5.19 -4.07 3.11
N LYS A 56 5.90 -4.01 4.24
CA LYS A 56 5.39 -4.50 5.53
C LYS A 56 4.18 -3.72 6.04
N LEU A 57 4.16 -2.40 5.83
CA LEU A 57 3.00 -1.55 6.17
C LEU A 57 1.78 -1.96 5.34
N LEU A 58 1.95 -2.08 4.02
CA LEU A 58 0.86 -2.49 3.12
C LEU A 58 0.37 -3.91 3.39
N SER A 59 1.21 -4.80 3.91
CA SER A 59 0.83 -6.18 4.26
C SER A 59 0.03 -6.29 5.57
N ALA A 60 -0.12 -5.20 6.34
CA ALA A 60 -0.89 -5.17 7.59
C ALA A 60 -2.40 -5.37 7.35
N PRO A 61 -3.19 -5.77 8.37
CA PRO A 61 -4.62 -6.04 8.22
C PRO A 61 -5.45 -4.86 7.67
N ALA A 62 -5.22 -3.65 8.19
CA ALA A 62 -5.94 -2.43 7.78
C ALA A 62 -4.97 -1.25 7.65
N PRO A 63 -4.18 -1.18 6.58
CA PRO A 63 -3.13 -0.19 6.45
C PRO A 63 -3.63 1.22 6.13
N ALA A 64 -4.82 1.39 5.57
CA ALA A 64 -5.30 2.68 5.05
C ALA A 64 -5.30 3.81 6.09
N ALA A 65 -5.66 3.50 7.36
CA ALA A 65 -5.62 4.46 8.46
C ALA A 65 -4.21 4.98 8.77
N TYR A 66 -3.19 4.22 8.39
CA TYR A 66 -1.78 4.49 8.65
C TYR A 66 -1.01 4.99 7.43
N LEU A 67 -1.66 5.07 6.27
CA LEU A 67 -1.12 5.70 5.05
C LEU A 67 -1.20 7.23 5.20
N ASN A 68 -0.23 7.81 5.91
CA ASN A 68 -0.19 9.24 6.16
C ASN A 68 0.26 10.00 4.90
N GLU A 69 -0.55 10.97 4.47
CA GLU A 69 -0.34 11.74 3.25
C GLU A 69 1.02 12.45 3.21
N LYS A 70 1.37 13.14 4.30
CA LYS A 70 2.61 13.92 4.36
C LYS A 70 3.86 13.04 4.31
N ILE A 71 3.81 11.85 4.91
CA ILE A 71 4.92 10.89 4.86
C ILE A 71 4.98 10.25 3.47
N LEU A 72 3.84 9.87 2.91
CA LEU A 72 3.81 9.27 1.58
C LEU A 72 4.17 10.25 0.47
N SER A 73 3.94 11.56 0.63
CA SER A 73 4.41 12.55 -0.35
C SER A 73 5.94 12.59 -0.50
N VAL A 74 6.69 12.16 0.52
CA VAL A 74 8.15 12.00 0.44
C VAL A 74 8.53 10.65 -0.18
N VAL A 75 7.87 9.57 0.24
CA VAL A 75 8.18 8.19 -0.19
C VAL A 75 7.66 7.89 -1.60
N LEU A 76 6.48 8.38 -1.93
CA LEU A 76 5.76 8.19 -3.20
C LEU A 76 5.33 9.54 -3.78
N PRO A 77 6.28 10.40 -4.18
CA PRO A 77 5.97 11.75 -4.67
C PRO A 77 5.13 11.74 -5.96
N GLU A 78 5.05 10.60 -6.65
CA GLU A 78 4.22 10.42 -7.83
C GLU A 78 2.71 10.33 -7.50
N LEU A 79 2.36 10.04 -6.25
CA LEU A 79 0.98 9.84 -5.81
C LEU A 79 0.40 11.14 -5.23
N SER A 80 -0.60 11.71 -5.90
CA SER A 80 -1.26 12.91 -5.38
C SER A 80 -2.08 12.62 -4.11
N PRO A 81 -2.34 13.63 -3.27
CA PRO A 81 -3.19 13.48 -2.08
C PRO A 81 -4.58 12.92 -2.40
N GLU A 82 -5.19 13.38 -3.49
CA GLU A 82 -6.51 12.94 -3.93
C GLU A 82 -6.49 11.47 -4.37
N ALA A 83 -5.44 11.07 -5.11
CA ALA A 83 -5.25 9.70 -5.53
C ALA A 83 -5.02 8.78 -4.34
N LEU A 84 -4.23 9.22 -3.35
CA LEU A 84 -4.04 8.49 -2.09
C LEU A 84 -5.36 8.33 -1.33
N ALA A 85 -6.15 9.40 -1.20
CA ALA A 85 -7.45 9.34 -0.53
C ALA A 85 -8.39 8.34 -1.19
N ALA A 86 -8.45 8.32 -2.53
CA ALA A 86 -9.26 7.38 -3.30
C ALA A 86 -8.74 5.92 -3.19
N ALA A 87 -7.43 5.73 -3.09
CA ALA A 87 -6.81 4.41 -3.00
C ALA A 87 -7.02 3.73 -1.62
N LYS A 88 -7.07 4.49 -0.54
CA LYS A 88 -7.18 3.95 0.84
C LYS A 88 -8.26 2.89 1.03
N PRO A 89 -9.54 3.14 0.69
CA PRO A 89 -10.59 2.14 0.86
C PRO A 89 -10.38 0.91 -0.03
N VAL A 90 -9.78 1.09 -1.21
CA VAL A 90 -9.48 -0.02 -2.12
C VAL A 90 -8.38 -0.90 -1.55
N VAL A 91 -7.32 -0.31 -0.98
CA VAL A 91 -6.23 -1.04 -0.32
C VAL A 91 -6.76 -1.86 0.86
N ASP A 92 -7.64 -1.32 1.69
CA ASP A 92 -8.23 -2.04 2.83
C ASP A 92 -9.20 -3.15 2.39
N ALA A 93 -9.84 -3.01 1.23
CA ALA A 93 -10.68 -4.06 0.66
C ALA A 93 -9.87 -5.24 0.10
N CYS A 94 -8.58 -5.05 -0.18
CA CYS A 94 -7.69 -6.14 -0.63
C CYS A 94 -7.30 -7.05 0.56
N PRO A 95 -7.13 -8.37 0.33
CA PRO A 95 -6.70 -9.29 1.37
C PRO A 95 -5.38 -8.85 2.02
N ALA A 96 -5.24 -9.08 3.33
CA ALA A 96 -3.99 -8.82 4.07
C ALA A 96 -2.94 -9.91 3.77
N GLY A 97 -1.69 -9.62 4.09
CA GLY A 97 -0.58 -10.56 3.97
C GLY A 97 0.43 -10.18 2.90
N ALA A 98 1.65 -10.69 3.06
CA ALA A 98 2.75 -10.41 2.16
C ALA A 98 2.52 -10.98 0.74
N GLU A 99 1.80 -12.09 0.63
CA GLU A 99 1.40 -12.74 -0.62
C GLU A 99 0.45 -11.86 -1.45
N ASN A 100 -0.25 -10.94 -0.82
CA ASN A 100 -1.19 -10.01 -1.47
C ASN A 100 -0.59 -8.62 -1.73
N LEU A 101 0.72 -8.45 -1.49
CA LEU A 101 1.41 -7.18 -1.70
C LEU A 101 1.24 -6.65 -3.14
N PRO A 102 1.33 -7.47 -4.21
CA PRO A 102 1.13 -6.99 -5.58
C PRO A 102 -0.24 -6.35 -5.79
N VAL A 103 -1.30 -6.96 -5.26
CA VAL A 103 -2.67 -6.44 -5.36
C VAL A 103 -2.81 -5.11 -4.61
N ARG A 104 -2.24 -5.00 -3.42
CA ARG A 104 -2.29 -3.78 -2.61
C ARG A 104 -1.47 -2.64 -3.19
N LEU A 105 -0.31 -2.94 -3.80
CA LEU A 105 0.47 -1.96 -4.56
C LEU A 105 -0.29 -1.50 -5.81
N ALA A 106 -0.92 -2.41 -6.54
CA ALA A 106 -1.76 -2.07 -7.68
C ALA A 106 -2.93 -1.16 -7.25
N ALA A 107 -3.60 -1.47 -6.15
CA ALA A 107 -4.68 -0.66 -5.59
C ALA A 107 -4.19 0.75 -5.18
N LEU A 108 -3.05 0.83 -4.48
CA LEU A 108 -2.47 2.11 -4.03
C LEU A 108 -2.05 2.99 -5.20
N LEU A 109 -1.47 2.41 -6.24
CA LEU A 109 -0.86 3.12 -7.37
C LEU A 109 -1.72 3.10 -8.64
N LEU A 110 -2.98 2.68 -8.55
CA LEU A 110 -3.90 2.52 -9.68
C LEU A 110 -4.00 3.79 -10.54
N SER A 111 -4.00 4.97 -9.91
CA SER A 111 -4.10 6.26 -10.59
C SER A 111 -2.93 6.54 -11.55
N LEU A 112 -1.76 5.97 -11.28
CA LEU A 112 -0.54 6.18 -12.09
C LEU A 112 -0.57 5.42 -13.42
N GLY A 113 -1.41 4.42 -13.56
CA GLY A 113 -1.45 3.54 -14.72
C GLY A 113 -0.27 2.58 -14.81
N GLU A 114 -0.27 1.73 -15.85
CA GLU A 114 0.74 0.67 -16.03
C GLU A 114 2.17 1.21 -16.07
N ASP A 115 2.41 2.23 -16.87
CA ASP A 115 3.76 2.83 -17.00
C ASP A 115 4.19 3.56 -15.74
N GLY A 116 3.26 4.22 -15.07
CA GLY A 116 3.52 4.93 -13.81
C GLY A 116 3.91 3.98 -12.70
N ILE A 117 3.17 2.89 -12.52
CA ILE A 117 3.48 1.89 -11.49
C ILE A 117 4.83 1.22 -11.75
N ARG A 118 5.15 0.88 -13.01
CA ARG A 118 6.46 0.33 -13.38
C ARG A 118 7.60 1.27 -13.00
N ARG A 119 7.50 2.56 -13.34
CA ARG A 119 8.52 3.55 -12.98
C ARG A 119 8.68 3.72 -11.48
N THR A 120 7.56 3.83 -10.75
CA THR A 120 7.57 4.01 -9.30
C THR A 120 8.17 2.80 -8.59
N LEU A 121 7.75 1.57 -8.90
CA LEU A 121 8.27 0.37 -8.27
C LEU A 121 9.73 0.09 -8.66
N LYS A 122 10.15 0.44 -9.88
CA LYS A 122 11.56 0.37 -10.28
C LYS A 122 12.42 1.38 -9.50
N ARG A 123 11.91 2.61 -9.29
CA ARG A 123 12.57 3.62 -8.43
C ARG A 123 12.71 3.12 -7.00
N LEU A 124 11.70 2.43 -6.47
CA LEU A 124 11.72 1.79 -5.16
C LEU A 124 12.57 0.52 -5.10
N ARG A 125 13.18 0.11 -6.23
CA ARG A 125 14.00 -1.10 -6.34
C ARG A 125 13.29 -2.40 -5.98
N CYS A 126 11.99 -2.44 -6.21
CA CYS A 126 11.22 -3.67 -6.10
C CYS A 126 11.73 -4.75 -7.07
N SER A 127 11.47 -6.03 -6.76
CA SER A 127 11.82 -7.12 -7.66
C SER A 127 11.05 -7.03 -8.99
N ASN A 128 11.67 -7.49 -10.08
CA ASN A 128 11.01 -7.51 -11.38
C ASN A 128 9.69 -8.30 -11.38
N ALA A 129 9.63 -9.41 -10.63
CA ALA A 129 8.42 -10.20 -10.49
C ALA A 129 7.28 -9.37 -9.88
N LEU A 130 7.54 -8.63 -8.79
CA LEU A 130 6.57 -7.78 -8.14
C LEU A 130 6.10 -6.63 -9.06
N ILE A 131 7.03 -6.02 -9.80
CA ILE A 131 6.73 -4.94 -10.76
C ILE A 131 5.78 -5.44 -11.85
N GLU A 132 6.08 -6.58 -12.47
CA GLU A 132 5.28 -7.14 -13.55
C GLU A 132 3.89 -7.54 -13.06
N GLU A 133 3.80 -8.23 -11.92
CA GLU A 133 2.53 -8.66 -11.35
C GLU A 133 1.62 -7.46 -11.03
N ALA A 134 2.14 -6.45 -10.34
CA ALA A 134 1.39 -5.24 -10.00
C ALA A 134 0.99 -4.43 -11.25
N ALA A 135 1.85 -4.35 -12.26
CA ALA A 135 1.56 -3.64 -13.51
C ALA A 135 0.45 -4.32 -14.33
N VAL A 136 0.46 -5.66 -14.39
CA VAL A 136 -0.61 -6.44 -15.04
C VAL A 136 -1.94 -6.17 -14.35
N LEU A 137 -1.98 -6.21 -13.02
CA LEU A 137 -3.19 -5.93 -12.24
C LEU A 137 -3.76 -4.53 -12.53
N VAL A 138 -2.89 -3.51 -12.61
CA VAL A 138 -3.32 -2.14 -12.95
C VAL A 138 -3.86 -2.06 -14.37
N ARG A 139 -3.23 -2.73 -15.32
CA ARG A 139 -3.69 -2.77 -16.72
C ARG A 139 -5.08 -3.41 -16.81
N GLU A 140 -5.28 -4.56 -16.16
CA GLU A 140 -6.54 -5.27 -16.17
C GLU A 140 -7.65 -4.46 -15.46
N ALA A 141 -7.36 -3.88 -14.30
CA ALA A 141 -8.30 -3.07 -13.57
C ALA A 141 -8.77 -1.82 -14.36
N ARG A 142 -7.90 -1.25 -15.19
CA ARG A 142 -8.24 -0.10 -16.06
C ARG A 142 -8.90 -0.51 -17.38
N GLY A 143 -8.67 -1.74 -17.84
CA GLY A 143 -9.30 -2.28 -19.04
C GLY A 143 -10.74 -2.76 -18.83
N CYS A 144 -11.09 -3.11 -17.60
CA CYS A 144 -12.48 -3.36 -17.22
C CYS A 144 -13.12 -2.01 -16.88
N ASP A 145 -14.04 -1.51 -17.72
CA ASP A 145 -14.82 -0.29 -17.46
C ASP A 145 -15.23 -0.24 -15.99
N GLY A 146 -14.60 0.59 -15.21
CA GLY A 146 -14.83 0.96 -13.79
C GLY A 146 -15.75 0.17 -12.84
N SER A 147 -16.46 -0.81 -13.34
CA SER A 147 -17.48 -1.58 -12.63
C SER A 147 -16.93 -2.71 -11.75
N PHE A 148 -15.67 -3.11 -11.95
CA PHE A 148 -15.11 -4.26 -11.23
C PHE A 148 -14.55 -3.93 -9.83
N LEU A 149 -14.20 -2.67 -9.58
CA LEU A 149 -13.63 -2.25 -8.28
C LEU A 149 -14.66 -1.56 -7.36
N PHE A 150 -15.81 -1.17 -7.89
CA PHE A 150 -16.89 -0.58 -7.11
C PHE A 150 -18.15 -1.45 -7.31
N GLY A 151 -18.30 -2.48 -6.48
CA GLY A 151 -19.52 -3.25 -6.37
C GLY A 151 -20.69 -2.35 -6.00
N HIS A 152 -21.27 -1.63 -6.95
CA HIS A 152 -22.60 -1.08 -6.84
C HIS A 152 -23.57 -2.17 -7.30
N ASP A 153 -24.24 -2.73 -6.31
CA ASP A 153 -25.36 -3.66 -6.46
C ASP A 153 -26.45 -3.01 -7.35
N SER A 154 -26.53 -3.43 -8.58
CA SER A 154 -27.71 -3.23 -9.42
C SER A 154 -27.89 -4.51 -10.24
N GLY A 155 -28.82 -5.34 -9.75
CA GLY A 155 -29.08 -6.68 -10.22
C GLY A 155 -29.04 -6.84 -11.73
N HIS A 156 -28.22 -7.77 -12.17
CA HIS A 156 -28.48 -8.84 -13.12
C HIS A 156 -27.28 -9.79 -13.16
N SER A 157 -27.63 -11.00 -13.01
CA SER A 157 -26.90 -12.28 -13.04
C SER A 157 -25.65 -12.38 -13.93
N ILE A 158 -24.70 -13.18 -13.43
CA ILE A 158 -23.65 -13.93 -14.13
C ILE A 158 -22.30 -13.21 -14.25
N ALA A 159 -21.47 -13.32 -13.20
CA ALA A 159 -20.07 -13.64 -13.33
C ALA A 159 -19.62 -14.40 -12.06
N ARG A 160 -19.19 -15.63 -12.26
CA ARG A 160 -18.64 -16.48 -11.21
C ARG A 160 -17.37 -15.83 -10.64
N PRO A 161 -17.21 -15.74 -9.32
CA PRO A 161 -15.92 -15.41 -8.73
C PRO A 161 -14.94 -16.54 -9.09
N ILE A 162 -13.74 -16.17 -9.50
CA ILE A 162 -12.60 -17.10 -9.60
C ILE A 162 -12.32 -17.55 -8.17
N ALA A 163 -12.85 -18.73 -7.82
CA ALA A 163 -12.54 -19.39 -6.56
C ALA A 163 -11.09 -19.88 -6.65
N PHE A 164 -10.19 -19.25 -5.91
CA PHE A 164 -8.94 -19.89 -5.54
C PHE A 164 -9.28 -21.08 -4.66
N GLY A 165 -9.08 -22.28 -5.22
CA GLY A 165 -9.53 -23.53 -4.64
C GLY A 165 -8.82 -23.86 -3.34
N ASN A 166 -9.56 -23.83 -2.25
CA ASN A 166 -9.27 -24.67 -1.09
C ASN A 166 -9.89 -26.04 -1.34
N ARG A 167 -9.06 -26.98 -1.82
CA ARG A 167 -9.40 -28.40 -1.76
C ARG A 167 -9.21 -28.87 -0.32
N VAL A 168 -10.28 -29.02 0.39
CA VAL A 168 -10.33 -29.83 1.61
C VAL A 168 -10.53 -31.29 1.16
N PRO A 169 -9.65 -32.23 1.57
CA PRO A 169 -9.85 -33.64 1.29
C PRO A 169 -10.99 -34.23 2.15
N PRO A 170 -11.75 -35.20 1.65
CA PRO A 170 -12.81 -35.82 2.42
C PRO A 170 -12.23 -36.69 3.53
N GLN A 171 -12.74 -36.51 4.73
CA GLN A 171 -12.52 -37.45 5.83
C GLN A 171 -13.37 -38.72 5.62
N ARG A 172 -12.70 -39.85 5.72
CA ARG A 172 -13.30 -41.14 5.98
C ARG A 172 -13.25 -41.43 7.49
#